data_b4c7e1093a5e06a651e5fb3a82d9845a
#
_entry.id   b4c7e1093a5e06a651e5fb3a82d9845a
#
_cell.length_a   1.000
_cell.length_b   1.000
_cell.length_c   1.000
_cell.angle_alpha   90.00
_cell.angle_beta   90.00
_cell.angle_gamma   90.00
#
_symmetry.space_group_name_H-M   'P 1'
#
loop_
_entity.id
_entity.type
_entity.pdbx_description
1 polymer ?
#
loop_
_entity_poly.entity_id
_entity_poly.type
_entity_poly.pdbx_seq_one_letter_code
_entity_poly.pdbx_strand_id
1 'polypeptide(L)'
;MENYNIDLSKKVMINTTKEIFISSPSGGENRIPLEREDAESGRTTSIVEYSAGAAFQSHPHPLGEEIFVLEGIFSDENGDYPAGTYIRNPPGTSHAPFSKKGCKIFVKLNQMDLKDNEQIVIDTNKTSWHPGYGDLEVKPLAENAALVKWPKGARFLDHSHHGGEEIFVLKGEFIDEHGHYPKGTWIRSPHLSTHFPFVEEETIIFVKTGHLLEL
;
A
#
# COMPACT_ATOMS: atom_id res chain seq x y z
N MET A 1 18.83 -3.51 -8.86
CA MET A 1 17.68 -3.69 -9.78
C MET A 1 17.38 -2.30 -10.31
N GLU A 2 17.61 -2.08 -11.58
CA GLU A 2 17.40 -0.77 -12.20
C GLU A 2 15.91 -0.51 -12.36
N ASN A 3 15.54 0.74 -12.37
CA ASN A 3 14.21 1.33 -12.62
C ASN A 3 13.10 0.35 -13.00
N TYR A 4 12.13 0.15 -12.11
CA TYR A 4 11.00 -0.77 -12.33
C TYR A 4 9.69 -0.02 -12.15
N ASN A 5 8.86 0.02 -13.20
CA ASN A 5 7.54 0.69 -13.20
C ASN A 5 7.56 2.16 -12.75
N ILE A 6 8.62 2.91 -13.03
CA ILE A 6 8.78 4.30 -12.58
C ILE A 6 7.98 5.32 -13.42
N ASP A 7 7.55 4.95 -14.61
CA ASP A 7 6.76 5.84 -15.47
C ASP A 7 5.33 5.98 -14.92
N LEU A 8 5.09 7.07 -14.18
CA LEU A 8 3.81 7.36 -13.53
C LEU A 8 2.69 7.67 -14.54
N SER A 9 3.00 7.92 -15.80
CA SER A 9 1.99 8.10 -16.86
C SER A 9 1.37 6.79 -17.34
N LYS A 10 1.88 5.65 -16.90
CA LYS A 10 1.41 4.32 -17.33
C LYS A 10 0.61 3.62 -16.24
N LYS A 11 -0.51 3.01 -16.65
CA LYS A 11 -1.22 2.04 -15.81
C LYS A 11 -0.32 0.81 -15.60
N VAL A 12 -0.21 0.37 -14.36
CA VAL A 12 0.50 -0.86 -13.98
C VAL A 12 -0.45 -1.74 -13.17
N MET A 13 -0.39 -3.05 -13.37
CA MET A 13 -1.14 -4.04 -12.61
C MET A 13 -0.24 -5.24 -12.34
N ILE A 14 -0.11 -5.61 -11.06
CA ILE A 14 0.68 -6.76 -10.62
C ILE A 14 -0.14 -7.58 -9.63
N ASN A 15 -0.37 -8.86 -9.97
CA ASN A 15 -0.94 -9.81 -9.00
C ASN A 15 0.19 -10.43 -8.19
N THR A 16 0.41 -9.92 -6.98
CA THR A 16 1.53 -10.33 -6.12
C THR A 16 1.48 -11.79 -5.68
N THR A 17 0.32 -12.45 -5.78
CA THR A 17 0.20 -13.88 -5.46
C THR A 17 0.80 -14.79 -6.53
N LYS A 18 1.11 -14.24 -7.70
CA LYS A 18 1.74 -14.93 -8.83
C LYS A 18 3.21 -14.57 -8.99
N GLU A 19 3.70 -13.59 -8.22
CA GLU A 19 5.08 -13.13 -8.28
C GLU A 19 5.99 -13.93 -7.34
N ILE A 20 7.26 -13.95 -7.68
CA ILE A 20 8.29 -14.62 -6.88
C ILE A 20 8.98 -13.59 -5.98
N PHE A 21 9.08 -13.91 -4.70
CA PHE A 21 9.85 -13.11 -3.77
C PHE A 21 11.35 -13.16 -4.10
N ILE A 22 11.97 -11.99 -4.10
CA ILE A 22 13.42 -11.82 -4.31
C ILE A 22 14.05 -11.59 -2.93
N SER A 23 15.01 -12.43 -2.56
CA SER A 23 15.72 -12.30 -1.30
C SER A 23 16.60 -11.04 -1.27
N SER A 24 16.55 -10.30 -0.15
CA SER A 24 17.46 -9.19 0.09
C SER A 24 18.89 -9.71 0.32
N PRO A 25 19.92 -9.04 -0.21
CA PRO A 25 21.32 -9.40 0.06
C PRO A 25 21.70 -9.34 1.55
N SER A 26 21.04 -8.48 2.34
CA SER A 26 21.25 -8.37 3.79
C SER A 26 20.66 -9.52 4.59
N GLY A 27 19.81 -10.36 3.98
CA GLY A 27 19.09 -11.45 4.64
C GLY A 27 17.93 -10.97 5.52
N GLY A 28 17.10 -11.91 5.98
CA GLY A 28 15.96 -11.65 6.89
C GLY A 28 14.71 -11.12 6.23
N GLU A 29 14.78 -10.62 5.00
CA GLU A 29 13.63 -10.16 4.24
C GLU A 29 13.65 -10.66 2.78
N ASN A 30 12.45 -10.82 2.23
CA ASN A 30 12.20 -11.05 0.82
C ASN A 30 11.23 -9.97 0.31
N ARG A 31 11.30 -9.61 -0.97
CA ARG A 31 10.44 -8.57 -1.53
C ARG A 31 9.89 -8.90 -2.92
N ILE A 32 8.70 -8.42 -3.21
CA ILE A 32 8.14 -8.29 -4.55
C ILE A 32 8.14 -6.79 -4.86
N PRO A 33 8.99 -6.30 -5.77
CA PRO A 33 8.96 -4.90 -6.18
C PRO A 33 7.71 -4.64 -7.03
N LEU A 34 6.97 -3.57 -6.73
CA LEU A 34 5.82 -3.11 -7.52
C LEU A 34 6.20 -1.88 -8.35
N GLU A 35 6.96 -0.99 -7.72
CA GLU A 35 7.56 0.18 -8.34
C GLU A 35 8.89 0.47 -7.65
N ARG A 36 9.93 0.85 -8.40
CA ARG A 36 11.24 1.13 -7.81
C ARG A 36 12.08 2.00 -8.72
N GLU A 37 12.53 3.13 -8.22
CA GLU A 37 13.35 4.09 -8.94
C GLU A 37 14.84 3.73 -8.90
N ASP A 38 15.34 3.19 -7.78
CA ASP A 38 16.75 2.83 -7.60
C ASP A 38 16.88 1.63 -6.63
N ALA A 39 18.10 1.10 -6.54
CA ALA A 39 18.39 -0.05 -5.68
C ALA A 39 18.29 0.29 -4.18
N GLU A 40 18.77 1.46 -3.76
CA GLU A 40 18.94 1.84 -2.34
C GLU A 40 18.23 3.16 -1.98
N SER A 41 17.80 3.94 -2.96
CA SER A 41 17.17 5.25 -2.76
C SER A 41 16.05 5.47 -3.77
N GLY A 42 15.32 6.58 -3.62
CA GLY A 42 14.25 6.93 -4.52
C GLY A 42 12.89 6.29 -4.19
N ARG A 43 11.91 6.63 -5.00
CA ARG A 43 10.53 6.19 -4.87
C ARG A 43 10.43 4.65 -4.96
N THR A 44 9.78 4.04 -3.98
CA THR A 44 9.64 2.58 -3.94
C THR A 44 8.26 2.20 -3.39
N THR A 45 7.63 1.20 -4.03
CA THR A 45 6.44 0.48 -3.52
C THR A 45 6.72 -1.02 -3.64
N SER A 46 6.52 -1.78 -2.57
CA SER A 46 6.83 -3.21 -2.53
C SER A 46 5.92 -3.98 -1.59
N ILE A 47 5.81 -5.29 -1.83
CA ILE A 47 5.44 -6.25 -0.78
C ILE A 47 6.74 -6.76 -0.17
N VAL A 48 6.86 -6.68 1.14
CA VAL A 48 8.03 -7.18 1.87
C VAL A 48 7.59 -8.22 2.90
N GLU A 49 8.29 -9.32 2.91
CA GLU A 49 8.10 -10.42 3.85
C GLU A 49 9.32 -10.52 4.77
N TYR A 50 9.09 -10.37 6.08
CA TYR A 50 10.10 -10.60 7.10
C TYR A 50 10.04 -12.05 7.58
N SER A 51 11.18 -12.71 7.60
CA SER A 51 11.32 -14.03 8.21
C SER A 51 11.10 -13.97 9.73
N ALA A 52 10.71 -15.08 10.33
CA ALA A 52 10.63 -15.17 11.79
C ALA A 52 12.01 -14.89 12.42
N GLY A 53 12.04 -13.98 13.40
CA GLY A 53 13.27 -13.53 14.07
C GLY A 53 14.07 -12.47 13.30
N ALA A 54 13.61 -12.01 12.14
CA ALA A 54 14.27 -10.93 11.42
C ALA A 54 14.29 -9.64 12.25
N ALA A 55 15.44 -8.97 12.28
CA ALA A 55 15.64 -7.68 12.94
C ALA A 55 16.66 -6.86 12.14
N PHE A 56 16.39 -5.58 12.01
CA PHE A 56 17.18 -4.66 11.20
C PHE A 56 17.75 -3.52 12.02
N GLN A 57 18.86 -2.97 11.55
CA GLN A 57 19.45 -1.77 12.14
C GLN A 57 18.48 -0.59 11.98
N SER A 58 18.56 0.35 12.92
CA SER A 58 17.82 1.61 12.77
C SER A 58 18.21 2.32 11.48
N HIS A 59 17.21 2.75 10.74
CA HIS A 59 17.38 3.45 9.48
C HIS A 59 16.43 4.66 9.37
N PRO A 60 16.87 5.74 8.69
CA PRO A 60 16.04 6.93 8.51
C PRO A 60 15.10 6.80 7.32
N HIS A 61 14.02 7.60 7.35
CA HIS A 61 13.06 7.76 6.27
C HIS A 61 13.21 9.18 5.64
N PRO A 62 14.09 9.38 4.67
CA PRO A 62 14.40 10.72 4.12
C PRO A 62 13.17 11.45 3.57
N LEU A 63 12.31 10.76 2.82
CA LEU A 63 11.04 11.25 2.27
C LEU A 63 9.84 10.41 2.73
N GLY A 64 9.92 9.92 3.98
CA GLY A 64 8.85 9.19 4.65
C GLY A 64 8.69 7.74 4.24
N GLU A 65 7.87 7.06 5.05
CA GLU A 65 7.49 5.67 4.88
C GLU A 65 6.02 5.47 5.21
N GLU A 66 5.31 4.71 4.38
CA GLU A 66 3.96 4.20 4.68
C GLU A 66 3.99 2.68 4.68
N ILE A 67 3.35 2.08 5.69
CA ILE A 67 3.23 0.62 5.82
C ILE A 67 1.76 0.26 6.03
N PHE A 68 1.29 -0.79 5.35
CA PHE A 68 0.10 -1.52 5.73
C PHE A 68 0.48 -2.97 6.03
N VAL A 69 0.25 -3.42 7.27
CA VAL A 69 0.59 -4.79 7.70
C VAL A 69 -0.45 -5.75 7.14
N LEU A 70 -0.03 -6.61 6.19
CA LEU A 70 -0.90 -7.57 5.51
C LEU A 70 -1.08 -8.86 6.31
N GLU A 71 0.01 -9.36 6.91
CA GLU A 71 0.03 -10.63 7.65
C GLU A 71 1.03 -10.55 8.81
N GLY A 72 0.77 -11.31 9.88
CA GLY A 72 1.68 -11.41 11.02
C GLY A 72 1.72 -10.17 11.90
N ILE A 73 2.89 -9.89 12.47
CA ILE A 73 3.13 -8.74 13.36
C ILE A 73 4.43 -8.07 12.94
N PHE A 74 4.33 -6.86 12.46
CA PHE A 74 5.45 -5.94 12.30
C PHE A 74 5.71 -5.25 13.63
N SER A 75 6.97 -5.04 14.00
CA SER A 75 7.34 -4.43 15.29
C SER A 75 8.51 -3.48 15.11
N ASP A 76 8.60 -2.49 15.98
CA ASP A 76 9.77 -1.64 16.18
C ASP A 76 9.92 -1.31 17.68
N GLU A 77 10.81 -0.39 18.04
CA GLU A 77 11.03 0.05 19.42
C GLU A 77 9.80 0.72 20.06
N ASN A 78 8.81 1.15 19.25
CA ASN A 78 7.61 1.84 19.73
C ASN A 78 6.43 0.90 19.96
N GLY A 79 6.46 -0.33 19.38
CA GLY A 79 5.38 -1.28 19.62
C GLY A 79 5.29 -2.45 18.64
N ASP A 80 4.23 -3.22 18.82
CA ASP A 80 3.85 -4.35 17.98
C ASP A 80 2.60 -3.98 17.14
N TYR A 81 2.66 -4.18 15.84
CA TYR A 81 1.65 -3.78 14.85
C TYR A 81 1.11 -5.02 14.14
N PRO A 82 -0.07 -5.54 14.54
CA PRO A 82 -0.65 -6.72 13.90
C PRO A 82 -1.19 -6.43 12.50
N ALA A 83 -1.48 -7.49 11.75
CA ALA A 83 -2.14 -7.40 10.45
C ALA A 83 -3.38 -6.49 10.50
N GLY A 84 -3.53 -5.62 9.50
CA GLY A 84 -4.54 -4.56 9.45
C GLY A 84 -4.10 -3.24 10.10
N THR A 85 -2.85 -3.12 10.58
CA THR A 85 -2.33 -1.83 11.05
C THR A 85 -1.77 -1.02 9.89
N TYR A 86 -2.16 0.25 9.82
CA TYR A 86 -1.57 1.27 8.97
C TYR A 86 -0.60 2.12 9.78
N ILE A 87 0.60 2.34 9.24
CA ILE A 87 1.66 3.15 9.85
C ILE A 87 2.12 4.18 8.82
N ARG A 88 2.30 5.40 9.28
CA ARG A 88 2.84 6.49 8.48
C ARG A 88 3.93 7.17 9.28
N ASN A 89 5.14 7.11 8.78
CA ASN A 89 6.35 7.70 9.34
C ASN A 89 6.80 8.85 8.44
N PRO A 90 6.61 10.11 8.85
CA PRO A 90 6.96 11.27 8.03
C PRO A 90 8.49 11.41 7.82
N PRO A 91 8.92 12.28 6.87
CA PRO A 91 10.33 12.57 6.65
C PRO A 91 11.09 12.91 7.92
N GLY A 92 12.30 12.38 8.04
CA GLY A 92 13.18 12.60 9.21
C GLY A 92 12.93 11.69 10.39
N THR A 93 11.93 10.81 10.35
CA THR A 93 11.75 9.74 11.35
C THR A 93 12.75 8.60 11.08
N SER A 94 12.92 7.76 12.09
CA SER A 94 13.71 6.53 12.00
C SER A 94 13.17 5.47 12.94
N HIS A 95 13.38 4.20 12.62
CA HIS A 95 13.07 3.08 13.49
C HIS A 95 14.01 1.89 13.25
N ALA A 96 13.99 0.92 14.17
CA ALA A 96 14.67 -0.37 14.06
C ALA A 96 13.62 -1.50 13.95
N PRO A 97 13.15 -1.84 12.74
CA PRO A 97 12.05 -2.80 12.57
C PRO A 97 12.51 -4.24 12.80
N PHE A 98 11.56 -5.06 13.31
CA PHE A 98 11.75 -6.48 13.50
C PHE A 98 10.43 -7.24 13.42
N SER A 99 10.50 -8.58 13.29
CA SER A 99 9.34 -9.43 13.46
C SER A 99 9.71 -10.75 14.14
N LYS A 100 9.16 -11.00 15.32
CA LYS A 100 9.44 -12.22 16.09
C LYS A 100 8.93 -13.49 15.41
N LYS A 101 7.79 -13.40 14.74
CA LYS A 101 7.10 -14.56 14.12
C LYS A 101 7.02 -14.48 12.60
N GLY A 102 7.58 -13.42 12.01
CA GLY A 102 7.42 -13.09 10.61
C GLY A 102 6.20 -12.20 10.36
N CYS A 103 6.29 -11.39 9.32
CA CYS A 103 5.18 -10.56 8.85
C CYS A 103 5.31 -10.32 7.34
N LYS A 104 4.20 -9.88 6.76
CA LYS A 104 4.15 -9.38 5.39
C LYS A 104 3.57 -7.97 5.40
N ILE A 105 4.23 -7.05 4.73
CA ILE A 105 3.83 -5.65 4.67
C ILE A 105 3.72 -5.16 3.23
N PHE A 106 2.78 -4.28 2.96
CA PHE A 106 2.76 -3.39 1.80
C PHE A 106 3.43 -2.10 2.23
N VAL A 107 4.53 -1.73 1.60
CA VAL A 107 5.37 -0.59 2.01
C VAL A 107 5.61 0.37 0.86
N LYS A 108 5.57 1.65 1.16
CA LYS A 108 5.88 2.77 0.27
C LYS A 108 6.96 3.63 0.92
N LEU A 109 8.06 3.86 0.20
CA LEU A 109 9.20 4.63 0.67
C LEU A 109 9.44 5.84 -0.22
N ASN A 110 9.86 6.94 0.40
CA ASN A 110 10.28 8.17 -0.29
C ASN A 110 9.18 8.78 -1.18
N GLN A 111 7.95 8.86 -0.66
CA GLN A 111 6.79 9.35 -1.41
C GLN A 111 6.01 10.46 -0.69
N MET A 112 6.61 11.09 0.32
CA MET A 112 6.00 12.17 1.09
C MET A 112 6.70 13.50 0.80
N ASP A 113 5.94 14.60 0.93
CA ASP A 113 6.52 15.94 0.91
C ASP A 113 7.44 16.12 2.14
N LEU A 114 8.57 16.82 1.97
CA LEU A 114 9.49 17.13 3.06
C LEU A 114 8.86 17.92 4.22
N LYS A 115 7.77 18.63 3.96
CA LYS A 115 7.03 19.39 4.98
C LYS A 115 6.02 18.55 5.74
N ASP A 116 5.78 17.33 5.29
CA ASP A 116 4.90 16.41 5.96
C ASP A 116 5.48 16.03 7.32
N ASN A 117 4.68 16.16 8.37
CA ASN A 117 5.10 15.88 9.74
C ASN A 117 4.07 15.03 10.51
N GLU A 118 3.08 14.49 9.80
CA GLU A 118 2.01 13.72 10.41
C GLU A 118 2.41 12.26 10.59
N GLN A 119 2.69 11.86 11.83
CA GLN A 119 2.93 10.46 12.19
C GLN A 119 1.61 9.80 12.59
N ILE A 120 1.28 8.67 11.95
CA ILE A 120 0.00 7.96 12.13
C ILE A 120 0.28 6.50 12.45
N VAL A 121 -0.46 5.95 13.43
CA VAL A 121 -0.59 4.52 13.67
C VAL A 121 -2.07 4.19 13.89
N ILE A 122 -2.66 3.41 12.99
CA ILE A 122 -4.08 3.03 13.06
C ILE A 122 -4.21 1.51 12.97
N ASP A 123 -4.64 0.87 14.05
CA ASP A 123 -5.13 -0.51 13.99
C ASP A 123 -6.55 -0.51 13.43
N THR A 124 -6.67 -0.79 12.13
CA THR A 124 -7.97 -0.74 11.44
C THR A 124 -8.96 -1.78 11.94
N ASN A 125 -8.51 -2.81 12.65
CA ASN A 125 -9.41 -3.79 13.27
C ASN A 125 -10.18 -3.18 14.46
N LYS A 126 -9.69 -2.08 15.02
CA LYS A 126 -10.30 -1.36 16.15
C LYS A 126 -11.06 -0.11 15.72
N THR A 127 -11.04 0.25 14.44
CA THR A 127 -11.78 1.41 13.91
C THR A 127 -13.11 0.99 13.31
N SER A 128 -14.09 1.89 13.36
CA SER A 128 -15.39 1.68 12.72
C SER A 128 -15.33 1.98 11.22
N TRP A 129 -16.20 1.33 10.46
CA TRP A 129 -16.51 1.74 9.10
C TRP A 129 -17.47 2.95 9.13
N HIS A 130 -17.26 3.90 8.24
CA HIS A 130 -18.09 5.09 8.06
C HIS A 130 -18.78 5.02 6.69
N PRO A 131 -19.97 5.63 6.52
CA PRO A 131 -20.60 5.76 5.22
C PRO A 131 -19.65 6.44 4.22
N GLY A 132 -19.50 5.84 3.05
CA GLY A 132 -18.79 6.39 1.91
C GLY A 132 -19.75 6.88 0.82
N TYR A 133 -19.30 6.86 -0.42
CA TYR A 133 -20.16 7.18 -1.56
C TYR A 133 -21.10 6.02 -1.88
N GLY A 134 -22.39 6.29 -2.06
CA GLY A 134 -23.39 5.25 -2.32
C GLY A 134 -23.46 4.25 -1.17
N ASP A 135 -23.33 2.97 -1.50
CA ASP A 135 -23.35 1.88 -0.53
C ASP A 135 -21.97 1.48 0.01
N LEU A 136 -20.91 2.23 -0.34
CA LEU A 136 -19.57 1.96 0.12
C LEU A 136 -19.39 2.36 1.58
N GLU A 137 -18.48 1.67 2.27
CA GLU A 137 -18.02 2.04 3.60
C GLU A 137 -16.51 2.32 3.59
N VAL A 138 -16.07 3.29 4.38
CA VAL A 138 -14.70 3.80 4.36
C VAL A 138 -14.11 3.81 5.77
N LYS A 139 -12.83 3.46 5.88
CA LYS A 139 -11.97 3.75 7.03
C LYS A 139 -10.86 4.71 6.57
N PRO A 140 -10.93 5.99 6.92
CA PRO A 140 -9.85 6.93 6.62
C PRO A 140 -8.54 6.49 7.29
N LEU A 141 -7.41 6.62 6.59
CA LEU A 141 -6.07 6.30 7.08
C LEU A 141 -5.19 7.55 7.13
N ALA A 142 -5.17 8.31 6.05
CA ALA A 142 -4.50 9.59 5.92
C ALA A 142 -5.30 10.49 4.96
N GLU A 143 -4.84 11.71 4.70
CA GLU A 143 -5.56 12.67 3.84
C GLU A 143 -5.98 12.07 2.48
N ASN A 144 -5.12 11.24 1.89
CA ASN A 144 -5.32 10.67 0.55
C ASN A 144 -5.34 9.14 0.52
N ALA A 145 -5.42 8.48 1.69
CA ALA A 145 -5.42 7.03 1.81
C ALA A 145 -6.57 6.52 2.68
N ALA A 146 -7.19 5.42 2.27
CA ALA A 146 -8.30 4.81 2.99
C ALA A 146 -8.39 3.30 2.73
N LEU A 147 -9.08 2.58 3.62
CA LEU A 147 -9.70 1.31 3.26
C LEU A 147 -11.12 1.59 2.76
N VAL A 148 -11.49 0.95 1.67
CA VAL A 148 -12.86 1.02 1.12
C VAL A 148 -13.44 -0.38 1.04
N LYS A 149 -14.62 -0.55 1.65
CA LYS A 149 -15.39 -1.79 1.58
C LYS A 149 -16.53 -1.62 0.59
N TRP A 150 -16.57 -2.51 -0.36
CA TRP A 150 -17.57 -2.62 -1.42
C TRP A 150 -18.50 -3.76 -1.08
N PRO A 151 -19.78 -3.54 -0.80
CA PRO A 151 -20.72 -4.63 -0.65
C PRO A 151 -20.92 -5.37 -1.98
N LYS A 152 -21.29 -6.64 -1.90
CA LYS A 152 -21.57 -7.45 -3.09
C LYS A 152 -22.55 -6.74 -4.05
N GLY A 153 -22.18 -6.65 -5.32
CA GLY A 153 -22.97 -6.03 -6.38
C GLY A 153 -22.84 -4.51 -6.47
N ALA A 154 -22.03 -3.89 -5.61
CA ALA A 154 -21.78 -2.45 -5.68
C ALA A 154 -21.13 -2.07 -7.02
N ARG A 155 -21.55 -0.93 -7.55
CA ARG A 155 -21.06 -0.35 -8.80
C ARG A 155 -20.80 1.14 -8.61
N PHE A 156 -19.73 1.62 -9.21
CA PHE A 156 -19.43 3.05 -9.25
C PHE A 156 -19.69 3.59 -10.64
N LEU A 157 -20.03 4.86 -10.74
CA LEU A 157 -20.14 5.53 -12.03
C LEU A 157 -18.75 5.75 -12.63
N ASP A 158 -18.71 5.94 -13.94
CA ASP A 158 -17.49 6.38 -14.63
C ASP A 158 -16.98 7.67 -14.00
N HIS A 159 -15.71 7.67 -13.61
CA HIS A 159 -15.08 8.80 -12.93
C HIS A 159 -13.57 8.83 -13.23
N SER A 160 -12.96 9.98 -12.98
CA SER A 160 -11.53 10.19 -13.19
C SER A 160 -10.82 10.55 -11.90
N HIS A 161 -9.54 10.21 -11.82
CA HIS A 161 -8.70 10.47 -10.66
C HIS A 161 -7.67 11.56 -10.95
N HIS A 162 -7.95 12.78 -10.45
CA HIS A 162 -6.95 13.85 -10.46
C HIS A 162 -5.76 13.43 -9.56
N GLY A 163 -4.55 13.45 -10.11
CA GLY A 163 -3.35 12.96 -9.41
C GLY A 163 -3.23 11.43 -9.35
N GLY A 164 -4.05 10.70 -10.14
CA GLY A 164 -4.00 9.24 -10.23
C GLY A 164 -4.58 8.51 -9.03
N GLU A 165 -4.57 7.19 -9.14
CA GLU A 165 -5.08 6.27 -8.12
C GLU A 165 -4.16 5.06 -7.98
N GLU A 166 -4.02 4.57 -6.77
CA GLU A 166 -3.36 3.33 -6.43
C GLU A 166 -4.28 2.47 -5.57
N ILE A 167 -4.43 1.20 -5.95
CA ILE A 167 -5.27 0.22 -5.25
C ILE A 167 -4.43 -1.00 -4.88
N PHE A 168 -4.64 -1.54 -3.67
CA PHE A 168 -4.24 -2.89 -3.31
C PHE A 168 -5.46 -3.67 -2.82
N VAL A 169 -5.78 -4.78 -3.48
CA VAL A 169 -6.97 -5.60 -3.15
C VAL A 169 -6.67 -6.49 -1.94
N LEU A 170 -7.29 -6.17 -0.81
CA LEU A 170 -7.09 -6.88 0.47
C LEU A 170 -8.00 -8.10 0.64
N LYS A 171 -9.22 -8.04 0.05
CA LYS A 171 -10.21 -9.12 0.10
C LYS A 171 -11.11 -9.06 -1.14
N GLY A 172 -11.57 -10.22 -1.61
CA GLY A 172 -12.47 -10.31 -2.75
C GLY A 172 -11.79 -10.05 -4.09
N GLU A 173 -12.55 -9.55 -5.04
CA GLU A 173 -12.11 -9.20 -6.38
C GLU A 173 -12.65 -7.83 -6.78
N PHE A 174 -11.76 -6.93 -7.14
CA PHE A 174 -12.09 -5.63 -7.72
C PHE A 174 -12.12 -5.77 -9.24
N ILE A 175 -13.10 -5.17 -9.92
CA ILE A 175 -13.31 -5.36 -11.36
C ILE A 175 -13.57 -4.00 -11.99
N ASP A 176 -12.99 -3.76 -13.17
CA ASP A 176 -13.33 -2.62 -14.04
C ASP A 176 -13.42 -3.10 -15.50
N GLU A 177 -13.67 -2.19 -16.44
CA GLU A 177 -13.72 -2.48 -17.88
C GLU A 177 -12.41 -2.99 -18.47
N HIS A 178 -11.32 -2.90 -17.71
CA HIS A 178 -9.99 -3.31 -18.16
C HIS A 178 -9.60 -4.68 -17.62
N GLY A 179 -10.27 -5.20 -16.57
CA GLY A 179 -9.96 -6.53 -16.07
C GLY A 179 -10.51 -6.87 -14.70
N HIS A 180 -10.05 -8.02 -14.22
CA HIS A 180 -10.36 -8.62 -12.95
C HIS A 180 -9.13 -8.62 -12.04
N TYR A 181 -9.28 -8.12 -10.83
CA TYR A 181 -8.20 -7.89 -9.89
C TYR A 181 -8.50 -8.61 -8.56
N PRO A 182 -8.14 -9.90 -8.45
CA PRO A 182 -8.38 -10.66 -7.24
C PRO A 182 -7.48 -10.17 -6.08
N LYS A 183 -7.80 -10.63 -4.86
CA LYS A 183 -6.98 -10.39 -3.66
C LYS A 183 -5.48 -10.51 -3.94
N GLY A 184 -4.70 -9.56 -3.46
CA GLY A 184 -3.26 -9.45 -3.65
C GLY A 184 -2.85 -8.74 -4.95
N THR A 185 -3.79 -8.21 -5.72
CA THR A 185 -3.47 -7.39 -6.89
C THR A 185 -3.21 -5.94 -6.48
N TRP A 186 -2.09 -5.41 -6.95
CA TRP A 186 -1.77 -3.99 -6.91
C TRP A 186 -2.01 -3.37 -8.28
N ILE A 187 -2.67 -2.20 -8.28
CA ILE A 187 -2.99 -1.42 -9.47
C ILE A 187 -2.50 0.01 -9.24
N ARG A 188 -1.83 0.59 -10.22
CA ARG A 188 -1.52 2.02 -10.27
C ARG A 188 -2.06 2.60 -11.56
N SER A 189 -2.99 3.54 -11.46
CA SER A 189 -3.66 4.21 -12.56
C SER A 189 -3.18 5.66 -12.65
N PRO A 190 -2.75 6.16 -13.83
CA PRO A 190 -2.13 7.47 -13.97
C PRO A 190 -3.11 8.62 -13.71
N HIS A 191 -2.55 9.84 -13.62
CA HIS A 191 -3.31 11.08 -13.58
C HIS A 191 -4.38 11.14 -14.67
N LEU A 192 -5.61 11.53 -14.29
CA LEU A 192 -6.80 11.60 -15.14
C LEU A 192 -7.23 10.28 -15.80
N SER A 193 -6.71 9.14 -15.36
CA SER A 193 -7.29 7.86 -15.75
C SER A 193 -8.75 7.76 -15.35
N THR A 194 -9.54 7.10 -16.19
CA THR A 194 -10.98 6.87 -15.94
C THR A 194 -11.24 5.39 -15.83
N HIS A 195 -12.22 5.01 -15.04
CA HIS A 195 -12.80 3.68 -14.97
C HIS A 195 -14.21 3.69 -14.37
N PHE A 196 -14.95 2.59 -14.54
CA PHE A 196 -16.23 2.33 -13.89
C PHE A 196 -16.19 1.01 -13.11
N PRO A 197 -15.65 1.03 -11.89
CA PRO A 197 -15.43 -0.18 -11.14
C PRO A 197 -16.71 -0.76 -10.54
N PHE A 198 -16.70 -2.08 -10.35
CA PHE A 198 -17.75 -2.83 -9.69
C PHE A 198 -17.19 -4.07 -8.99
N VAL A 199 -18.02 -4.73 -8.18
CA VAL A 199 -17.66 -5.98 -7.51
C VAL A 199 -18.82 -6.97 -7.55
N GLU A 200 -18.51 -8.26 -7.67
CA GLU A 200 -19.49 -9.36 -7.64
C GLU A 200 -19.59 -10.04 -6.27
N GLU A 201 -18.62 -9.81 -5.41
CA GLU A 201 -18.59 -10.24 -4.01
C GLU A 201 -18.14 -9.08 -3.11
N GLU A 202 -18.29 -9.23 -1.78
CA GLU A 202 -17.77 -8.21 -0.85
C GLU A 202 -16.27 -8.06 -1.02
N THR A 203 -15.83 -6.87 -1.38
CA THR A 203 -14.43 -6.55 -1.68
C THR A 203 -13.93 -5.44 -0.76
N ILE A 204 -12.70 -5.59 -0.28
CA ILE A 204 -12.01 -4.56 0.51
C ILE A 204 -10.71 -4.20 -0.20
N ILE A 205 -10.52 -2.91 -0.43
CA ILE A 205 -9.31 -2.37 -1.02
C ILE A 205 -8.65 -1.36 -0.09
N PHE A 206 -7.32 -1.31 -0.11
CA PHE A 206 -6.56 -0.13 0.25
C PHE A 206 -6.53 0.77 -1.00
N VAL A 207 -6.86 2.03 -0.86
CA VAL A 207 -6.81 3.01 -1.95
C VAL A 207 -6.03 4.25 -1.53
N LYS A 208 -5.24 4.78 -2.47
CA LYS A 208 -4.56 6.08 -2.33
C LYS A 208 -4.76 6.87 -3.62
N THR A 209 -5.16 8.14 -3.49
CA THR A 209 -5.49 9.00 -4.65
C THR A 209 -4.73 10.32 -4.60
N GLY A 210 -4.55 10.96 -5.77
CA GLY A 210 -4.01 12.31 -5.84
C GLY A 210 -2.50 12.46 -5.63
N HIS A 211 -1.73 11.36 -5.54
CA HIS A 211 -0.31 11.34 -5.16
C HIS A 211 0.67 11.01 -6.30
N LEU A 212 0.16 10.90 -7.53
CA LEU A 212 0.96 10.53 -8.72
C LEU A 212 1.23 11.73 -9.64
N LEU A 213 1.08 12.93 -9.15
CA LEU A 213 1.56 14.12 -9.86
C LEU A 213 3.06 14.23 -9.63
N GLU A 214 3.83 14.37 -10.70
CA GLU A 214 5.21 14.84 -10.57
C GLU A 214 5.17 16.27 -10.01
N LEU A 215 5.88 16.49 -8.90
CA LEU A 215 6.05 17.79 -8.26
C LEU A 215 7.10 18.62 -8.99
#